data_b59ef735cb858709dee1e0986f6133b8
#
_entry.id   b59ef735cb858709dee1e0986f6133b8
#
_cell.length_a   1.000
_cell.length_b   1.000
_cell.length_c   1.000
_cell.angle_alpha   90.00
_cell.angle_beta   90.00
_cell.angle_gamma   90.00
#
_symmetry.space_group_name_H-M   'P 1'
#
loop_
_entity.id
_entity.type
_entity.pdbx_description
1 polymer ?
#
loop_
_entity_poly.entity_id
_entity_poly.type
_entity_poly.pdbx_seq_one_letter_code
_entity_poly.pdbx_strand_id
1 'polypeptide(L)'
;MPSGPPIKISTRQLGEVTILDLVGDITLFNSPQIRKVLLRLLRDEQVAQLFVNMTDVKYVDSSGIASLVEGLKISRDLGSRFLLYGLSKPAKTVLELTHLLHVFEVHANEQDALDALAPGPNHLARSAGDGSGESA
;
A
#
# COMPACT_ATOMS: atom_id res chain seq x y z
N MET A 1 -0.27 2.48 29.41
CA MET A 1 0.96 2.95 28.79
C MET A 1 1.11 2.41 27.39
N PRO A 2 1.21 3.26 26.42
CA PRO A 2 1.51 2.76 25.09
C PRO A 2 2.92 2.19 25.08
N SER A 3 3.13 1.14 24.32
CA SER A 3 4.44 0.56 24.18
C SER A 3 5.03 1.02 22.87
N GLY A 4 6.25 1.49 22.93
CA GLY A 4 6.98 1.96 21.78
C GLY A 4 6.61 3.37 21.35
N PRO A 5 7.33 3.90 20.38
CA PRO A 5 7.09 5.25 19.87
C PRO A 5 5.77 5.30 19.08
N PRO A 6 5.14 6.47 19.04
CA PRO A 6 3.93 6.62 18.24
C PRO A 6 4.24 6.45 16.76
N ILE A 7 3.25 5.96 16.01
CA ILE A 7 3.38 5.87 14.56
C ILE A 7 3.22 7.26 13.96
N LYS A 8 3.99 7.55 12.92
CA LYS A 8 3.83 8.76 12.15
C LYS A 8 3.10 8.43 10.86
N ILE A 9 2.06 9.17 10.59
CA ILE A 9 1.22 8.97 9.40
C ILE A 9 1.15 10.27 8.64
N SER A 10 1.51 10.24 7.37
CA SER A 10 1.40 11.41 6.51
C SER A 10 1.03 10.98 5.10
N THR A 11 0.57 11.93 4.30
CA THR A 11 0.19 11.64 2.92
C THR A 11 0.92 12.57 1.97
N ARG A 12 1.18 12.05 0.77
CA ARG A 12 1.77 12.83 -0.32
C ARG A 12 0.93 12.60 -1.57
N GLN A 13 0.87 13.61 -2.41
CA GLN A 13 0.16 13.50 -3.68
C GLN A 13 1.18 13.54 -4.81
N LEU A 14 1.20 12.50 -5.63
CA LEU A 14 2.05 12.42 -6.82
C LEU A 14 1.15 12.18 -8.03
N GLY A 15 0.80 13.25 -8.75
CA GLY A 15 -0.16 13.14 -9.83
C GLY A 15 -1.49 12.62 -9.31
N GLU A 16 -1.95 11.51 -9.85
CA GLU A 16 -3.22 10.89 -9.44
C GLU A 16 -3.05 9.88 -8.33
N VAL A 17 -1.85 9.73 -7.81
CA VAL A 17 -1.54 8.76 -6.77
C VAL A 17 -1.45 9.47 -5.42
N THR A 18 -2.14 8.92 -4.43
CA THR A 18 -1.98 9.34 -3.04
C THR A 18 -1.09 8.31 -2.36
N ILE A 19 -0.02 8.78 -1.73
CA ILE A 19 0.90 7.92 -0.99
C ILE A 19 0.68 8.13 0.49
N LEU A 20 0.46 7.04 1.19
CA LEU A 20 0.35 7.04 2.65
C LEU A 20 1.69 6.60 3.22
N ASP A 21 2.42 7.53 3.80
CA ASP A 21 3.72 7.25 4.42
C ASP A 21 3.52 6.87 5.88
N LEU A 22 3.99 5.69 6.25
CA LEU A 22 3.92 5.20 7.63
C LEU A 22 5.34 5.06 8.17
N VAL A 23 5.57 5.59 9.36
CA VAL A 23 6.87 5.48 10.03
C VAL A 23 6.65 4.96 11.45
N GLY A 24 7.20 3.79 11.73
CA GLY A 24 7.06 3.13 13.03
C GLY A 24 6.41 1.77 12.89
N ASP A 25 6.41 1.00 13.98
CA ASP A 25 5.81 -0.33 13.97
C ASP A 25 4.29 -0.23 14.04
N ILE A 26 3.62 -1.13 13.34
CA ILE A 26 2.15 -1.16 13.35
C ILE A 26 1.72 -2.25 14.33
N THR A 27 1.05 -1.84 15.38
CA THR A 27 0.65 -2.73 16.46
C THR A 27 -0.81 -2.47 16.83
N LEU A 28 -1.31 -3.30 17.75
CA LEU A 28 -2.66 -3.15 18.30
C LEU A 28 -2.91 -1.71 18.82
N PHE A 29 -1.87 -1.04 19.31
CA PHE A 29 -2.04 0.29 19.89
C PHE A 29 -2.30 1.37 18.86
N ASN A 30 -1.83 1.19 17.62
CA ASN A 30 -1.98 2.21 16.58
C ASN A 30 -2.73 1.75 15.33
N SER A 31 -3.03 0.46 15.21
CA SER A 31 -3.75 -0.03 14.04
C SER A 31 -5.12 0.61 13.87
N PRO A 32 -5.88 0.93 14.93
CA PRO A 32 -7.14 1.67 14.75
C PRO A 32 -6.95 3.03 14.11
N GLN A 33 -5.86 3.71 14.41
CA GLN A 33 -5.54 5.00 13.81
C GLN A 33 -5.28 4.86 12.31
N ILE A 34 -4.53 3.82 11.93
CA ILE A 34 -4.24 3.54 10.53
C ILE A 34 -5.53 3.20 9.79
N ARG A 35 -6.37 2.36 10.38
CA ARG A 35 -7.65 2.01 9.80
C ARG A 35 -8.49 3.25 9.53
N LYS A 36 -8.53 4.15 10.51
CA LYS A 36 -9.30 5.39 10.38
C LYS A 36 -8.81 6.24 9.20
N VAL A 37 -7.50 6.35 9.04
CA VAL A 37 -6.91 7.09 7.92
C VAL A 37 -7.24 6.42 6.58
N LEU A 38 -7.15 5.09 6.52
CA LEU A 38 -7.49 4.36 5.30
C LEU A 38 -8.94 4.58 4.90
N LEU A 39 -9.86 4.53 5.87
CA LEU A 39 -11.27 4.77 5.62
C LEU A 39 -11.50 6.19 5.10
N ARG A 40 -10.85 7.17 5.71
CA ARG A 40 -10.98 8.56 5.28
C ARG A 40 -10.50 8.73 3.83
N LEU A 41 -9.32 8.21 3.53
CA LEU A 41 -8.76 8.36 2.19
C LEU A 41 -9.60 7.66 1.12
N LEU A 42 -10.05 6.45 1.41
CA LEU A 42 -10.77 5.66 0.42
C LEU A 42 -12.24 6.05 0.29
N ARG A 43 -12.94 6.25 1.42
CA ARG A 43 -14.37 6.54 1.39
C ARG A 43 -14.69 8.02 1.29
N ASP A 44 -14.05 8.83 2.14
CA ASP A 44 -14.41 10.24 2.21
C ASP A 44 -13.74 11.04 1.12
N GLU A 45 -12.46 10.83 0.91
CA GLU A 45 -11.70 11.55 -0.12
C GLU A 45 -11.72 10.86 -1.48
N GLN A 46 -12.16 9.60 -1.51
CA GLN A 46 -12.33 8.81 -2.73
C GLN A 46 -11.09 8.82 -3.62
N VAL A 47 -9.92 8.61 -3.01
CA VAL A 47 -8.68 8.54 -3.77
C VAL A 47 -8.74 7.35 -4.73
N ALA A 48 -8.36 7.57 -5.98
CA ALA A 48 -8.44 6.54 -7.00
C ALA A 48 -7.30 5.53 -6.88
N GLN A 49 -6.15 5.97 -6.41
CA GLN A 49 -4.97 5.13 -6.30
C GLN A 49 -4.27 5.43 -4.98
N LEU A 50 -4.22 4.44 -4.11
CA LEU A 50 -3.61 4.58 -2.78
C LEU A 50 -2.44 3.62 -2.67
N PHE A 51 -1.25 4.18 -2.51
CA PHE A 51 -0.02 3.43 -2.28
C PHE A 51 0.35 3.57 -0.82
N VAL A 52 0.53 2.46 -0.13
CA VAL A 52 0.95 2.47 1.27
C VAL A 52 2.45 2.21 1.33
N ASN A 53 3.18 3.22 1.78
CA ASN A 53 4.64 3.15 1.90
C ASN A 53 5.00 2.53 3.24
N MET A 54 5.52 1.30 3.18
CA MET A 54 5.89 0.51 4.35
C MET A 54 7.41 0.52 4.59
N THR A 55 8.15 1.36 3.86
CA THR A 55 9.61 1.35 3.91
C THR A 55 10.16 1.56 5.32
N ASP A 56 9.51 2.41 6.11
CA ASP A 56 9.93 2.73 7.47
C ASP A 56 9.10 2.01 8.53
N VAL A 57 8.45 0.92 8.15
CA VAL A 57 7.71 0.05 9.06
C VAL A 57 8.49 -1.26 9.16
N LYS A 58 9.09 -1.51 10.32
CA LYS A 58 9.88 -2.73 10.51
C LYS A 58 9.02 -3.92 10.87
N TYR A 59 7.97 -3.71 11.65
CA TYR A 59 7.15 -4.78 12.16
C TYR A 59 5.67 -4.44 12.07
N VAL A 60 4.86 -5.45 11.76
CA VAL A 60 3.40 -5.34 11.68
C VAL A 60 2.82 -6.55 12.39
N ASP A 61 1.97 -6.34 13.37
CA ASP A 61 1.29 -7.47 14.02
C ASP A 61 -0.01 -7.80 13.29
N SER A 62 -0.74 -8.78 13.81
CA SER A 62 -1.97 -9.25 13.15
C SER A 62 -3.05 -8.18 13.07
N SER A 63 -3.10 -7.26 14.04
CA SER A 63 -4.08 -6.19 14.00
C SER A 63 -3.77 -5.18 12.90
N GLY A 64 -2.47 -4.94 12.66
CA GLY A 64 -2.03 -4.10 11.54
C GLY A 64 -2.37 -4.73 10.20
N ILE A 65 -2.11 -6.02 10.08
CA ILE A 65 -2.45 -6.77 8.87
C ILE A 65 -3.96 -6.68 8.62
N ALA A 66 -4.77 -6.86 9.67
CA ALA A 66 -6.23 -6.78 9.54
C ALA A 66 -6.68 -5.39 9.02
N SER A 67 -6.03 -4.33 9.48
CA SER A 67 -6.34 -2.98 9.01
C SER A 67 -6.01 -2.82 7.54
N LEU A 68 -4.87 -3.35 7.09
CA LEU A 68 -4.49 -3.30 5.68
C LEU A 68 -5.44 -4.11 4.82
N VAL A 69 -5.85 -5.28 5.30
CA VAL A 69 -6.83 -6.12 4.58
C VAL A 69 -8.15 -5.38 4.44
N GLU A 70 -8.58 -4.69 5.48
CA GLU A 70 -9.81 -3.91 5.41
C GLU A 70 -9.70 -2.80 4.37
N GLY A 71 -8.57 -2.10 4.34
CA GLY A 71 -8.32 -1.08 3.30
C GLY A 71 -8.40 -1.67 1.90
N LEU A 72 -7.81 -2.84 1.71
CA LEU A 72 -7.85 -3.52 0.41
C LEU A 72 -9.30 -3.85 0.01
N LYS A 73 -10.09 -4.39 0.94
CA LYS A 73 -11.48 -4.73 0.65
C LYS A 73 -12.29 -3.50 0.25
N ILE A 74 -12.11 -2.42 0.99
CA ILE A 74 -12.83 -1.17 0.70
C ILE A 74 -12.43 -0.65 -0.67
N SER A 75 -11.12 -0.69 -0.98
CA SER A 75 -10.66 -0.20 -2.27
C SER A 75 -11.25 -1.01 -3.42
N ARG A 76 -11.38 -2.32 -3.24
CA ARG A 76 -12.00 -3.18 -4.26
C ARG A 76 -13.46 -2.83 -4.45
N ASP A 77 -14.18 -2.62 -3.36
CA ASP A 77 -15.59 -2.26 -3.43
C ASP A 77 -15.80 -0.93 -4.14
N LEU A 78 -14.87 0.00 -3.99
CA LEU A 78 -14.96 1.33 -4.57
C LEU A 78 -14.29 1.44 -5.94
N GLY A 79 -13.63 0.39 -6.40
CA GLY A 79 -12.92 0.42 -7.67
C GLY A 79 -11.61 1.21 -7.61
N SER A 80 -11.05 1.39 -6.43
CA SER A 80 -9.78 2.08 -6.24
C SER A 80 -8.62 1.08 -6.29
N ARG A 81 -7.44 1.56 -6.66
CA ARG A 81 -6.24 0.74 -6.60
C ARG A 81 -5.59 0.90 -5.23
N PHE A 82 -5.18 -0.21 -4.64
CA PHE A 82 -4.53 -0.23 -3.34
C PHE A 82 -3.32 -1.15 -3.41
N LEU A 83 -2.15 -0.63 -3.09
CA LEU A 83 -0.94 -1.45 -3.08
C LEU A 83 -0.02 -1.08 -1.93
N LEU A 84 0.89 -1.98 -1.62
CA LEU A 84 1.92 -1.78 -0.60
C LEU A 84 3.29 -1.77 -1.29
N TYR A 85 4.23 -1.00 -0.76
CA TYR A 85 5.60 -1.13 -1.22
C TYR A 85 6.58 -0.98 -0.06
N GLY A 86 7.77 -1.51 -0.25
CA GLY A 86 8.84 -1.37 0.72
C GLY A 86 8.69 -2.24 1.95
N LEU A 87 8.07 -3.41 1.83
CA LEU A 87 7.90 -4.30 2.99
C LEU A 87 9.25 -4.70 3.55
N SER A 88 9.41 -4.56 4.87
CA SER A 88 10.56 -5.12 5.56
C SER A 88 10.48 -6.64 5.53
N LYS A 89 11.59 -7.30 5.81
CA LYS A 89 11.62 -8.75 5.87
C LYS A 89 10.65 -9.30 6.93
N PRO A 90 10.62 -8.77 8.16
CA PRO A 90 9.63 -9.24 9.14
C PRO A 90 8.19 -9.02 8.69
N ALA A 91 7.87 -7.87 8.10
CA ALA A 91 6.51 -7.61 7.62
C ALA A 91 6.12 -8.59 6.51
N LYS A 92 7.04 -8.84 5.59
CA LYS A 92 6.81 -9.79 4.51
C LYS A 92 6.59 -11.20 5.05
N THR A 93 7.38 -11.59 6.06
CA THR A 93 7.24 -12.90 6.70
C THR A 93 5.85 -13.07 7.31
N VAL A 94 5.35 -12.05 8.01
CA VAL A 94 4.02 -12.12 8.60
C VAL A 94 2.95 -12.31 7.51
N LEU A 95 3.07 -11.58 6.40
CA LEU A 95 2.13 -11.75 5.29
C LEU A 95 2.21 -13.13 4.67
N GLU A 96 3.42 -13.68 4.56
CA GLU A 96 3.59 -15.04 4.04
C GLU A 96 2.98 -16.09 4.96
N LEU A 97 3.23 -15.96 6.27
CA LEU A 97 2.72 -16.91 7.25
C LEU A 97 1.20 -16.88 7.37
N THR A 98 0.59 -15.74 7.12
CA THR A 98 -0.87 -15.60 7.15
C THR A 98 -1.51 -15.86 5.79
N HIS A 99 -0.71 -16.24 4.79
CA HIS A 99 -1.16 -16.49 3.42
C HIS A 99 -1.79 -15.24 2.77
N LEU A 100 -1.37 -14.07 3.18
CA LEU A 100 -1.93 -12.82 2.68
C LEU A 100 -1.01 -12.10 1.68
N LEU A 101 0.23 -12.57 1.50
CA LEU A 101 1.15 -11.90 0.60
C LEU A 101 0.61 -11.85 -0.84
N HIS A 102 -0.08 -12.91 -1.26
CA HIS A 102 -0.63 -12.97 -2.61
C HIS A 102 -1.91 -12.15 -2.77
N VAL A 103 -2.51 -11.74 -1.67
CA VAL A 103 -3.76 -10.98 -1.71
C VAL A 103 -3.50 -9.53 -2.06
N PHE A 104 -2.34 -9.01 -1.66
CA PHE A 104 -1.96 -7.63 -1.92
C PHE A 104 -1.11 -7.50 -3.18
N GLU A 105 -1.26 -6.37 -3.85
CA GLU A 105 -0.28 -5.95 -4.84
C GLU A 105 0.90 -5.36 -4.07
N VAL A 106 2.09 -5.91 -4.26
CA VAL A 106 3.28 -5.52 -3.49
C VAL A 106 4.43 -5.21 -4.45
N HIS A 107 5.10 -4.11 -4.20
CA HIS A 107 6.28 -3.69 -4.97
C HIS A 107 7.46 -3.48 -4.04
N ALA A 108 8.66 -3.54 -4.59
CA ALA A 108 9.87 -3.43 -3.79
C ALA A 108 10.08 -2.02 -3.26
N ASN A 109 9.74 -1.01 -4.06
CA ASN A 109 9.98 0.38 -3.70
C ASN A 109 9.00 1.29 -4.45
N GLU A 110 9.09 2.58 -4.14
CA GLU A 110 8.18 3.57 -4.72
C GLU A 110 8.27 3.63 -6.25
N GLN A 111 9.49 3.58 -6.77
CA GLN A 111 9.68 3.68 -8.23
C GLN A 111 9.03 2.51 -8.95
N ASP A 112 9.20 1.30 -8.41
CA ASP A 112 8.57 0.11 -9.01
C ASP A 112 7.05 0.21 -8.95
N ALA A 113 6.52 0.73 -7.84
CA ALA A 113 5.08 0.92 -7.71
C ALA A 113 4.56 1.93 -8.73
N LEU A 114 5.26 3.04 -8.90
CA LEU A 114 4.87 4.05 -9.87
C LEU A 114 4.99 3.53 -11.31
N ASP A 115 6.03 2.76 -11.60
CA ASP A 115 6.23 2.17 -12.92
C ASP A 115 5.10 1.19 -13.26
N ALA A 116 4.52 0.54 -12.28
CA ALA A 116 3.42 -0.40 -12.49
C ALA A 116 2.13 0.29 -12.91
N LEU A 117 2.03 1.61 -12.76
CA LEU A 117 0.87 2.37 -13.24
C LEU A 117 0.92 2.59 -14.73
N ALA A 118 2.12 2.62 -15.25
CA ALA A 118 2.23 2.85 -16.67
C ALA A 118 1.50 1.73 -17.36
N PRO A 119 0.81 1.96 -18.30
CA PRO A 119 1.25 2.48 -19.50
C PRO A 119 0.81 3.75 -19.75
N GLY A 120 1.31 4.18 -19.54
CA GLY A 120 0.82 5.07 -20.16
C GLY A 120 0.74 4.88 -21.55
N PRO A 121 0.74 5.05 -22.21
CA PRO A 121 0.70 4.83 -23.27
C PRO A 121 1.36 4.88 -23.90
N ASN A 122 1.66 5.06 -23.24
CA ASN A 122 2.15 5.01 -23.51
C ASN A 122 2.38 4.28 -23.29
N HIS A 123 2.06 3.81 -22.77
CA HIS A 123 2.18 3.06 -22.45
C HIS A 123 1.85 2.30 -23.10
N LEU A 124 1.63 2.26 -23.80
CA LEU A 124 1.52 1.52 -24.37
C LEU A 124 2.15 1.39 -25.14
N ALA A 125 2.88 1.61 -25.21
CA ALA A 125 3.54 1.46 -25.73
C ALA A 125 4.19 0.77 -25.61
N ARG A 126 4.34 0.35 -25.22
CA ARG A 126 4.92 -0.11 -24.95
C ARG A 126 4.79 -0.99 -25.03
N SER A 127 4.46 -1.25 -24.83
CA SER A 127 4.32 -1.77 -24.99
C SER A 127 4.28 -2.33 -25.26
N ALA A 128 4.28 -2.54 -25.60
CA ALA A 128 4.31 -2.85 -26.07
C ALA A 128 4.58 -3.22 -26.13
N GLY A 129 4.53 -3.60 -26.16
CA GLY A 129 4.99 -3.68 -26.40
C GLY A 129 4.95 -4.07 -26.03
N ASP A 130 5.06 -4.43 -26.01
CA ASP A 130 5.09 -4.39 -26.01
C ASP A 130 5.07 -4.67 -25.79
N GLY A 131 5.13 -5.37 -25.87
CA GLY A 131 5.38 -5.24 -26.00
C GLY A 131 5.31 -5.56 -25.70
N SER A 132 5.43 -6.11 -25.67
CA SER A 132 5.48 -5.92 -25.73
C SER A 132 5.47 -5.88 -25.33
N GLY A 133 5.48 -6.44 -25.36
CA GLY A 133 5.73 -5.92 -25.33
C GLY A 133 5.53 -5.86 -24.83
N GLU A 134 5.69 -6.17 -24.52
CA GLU A 134 5.64 -5.63 -24.48
C GLU A 134 5.57 -5.49 -24.30
N SER A 135 5.71 -6.05 -24.23
CA SER A 135 5.69 -5.49 -24.31
C SER A 135 5.54 -5.38 -24.26
N ALA A 136 5.57 -5.67 -24.21
CA ALA A 136 5.57 -5.15 -24.47
C ALA A 136 5.51 -4.96 -24.41
#